data_54b75b030f7fbd63f97143fa17423cc4
#
_entry.id   54b75b030f7fbd63f97143fa17423cc4
#
_cell.length_a   1.000
_cell.length_b   1.000
_cell.length_c   1.000
_cell.angle_alpha   90.00
_cell.angle_beta   90.00
_cell.angle_gamma   90.00
#
_symmetry.space_group_name_H-M   'P 1'
#
loop_
_entity.id
_entity.type
_entity.pdbx_description
1 polymer ?
#
loop_
_entity_poly.entity_id
_entity_poly.type
_entity_poly.pdbx_seq_one_letter_code
_entity_poly.pdbx_strand_id
1 'polypeptide(L)'
;MAQARVNMGRWSFVVTFAMATLLASAQTGWTPLSREVELPYAQGLQKTGSGVHTAIRPYSTRDLRKTIKADSLLPKAAWDKLDTWAGRMNGRRFRWGPLVDLTGGYESGSHSGARYRGGAGFWTDADLGSKLQLHVDAQAWGDRLPYYLDSLAYATQVTAGEGYAYGDSSLYAHYDWNAHLSWDAHKYINITVGKGKHFFGEGHRSLFLSDEANSYPYLRITTDVWRIKYVNLFAMMNDIRGAGGDWTNFRKKFTSMHYLSWQALDQLNVALFEAIVWSSGDDPYPRGFDVNYLNPVLFFRPTEFRIGSPDNALLGFAMNVKAGKYVLFYAQAMLDEFLVEQIRNGYGWYANKQAIQLGVNAHRAFGVDGLHLRGEWNYIRPFMYTHSDTRQNYAHMGQPLAHPYGSNVQEVLAHGDLQRDRWVFTLRGSLAWMGNDSTYSFGNNIFRPERDRPPHPQGGFQDFDYEMGRYKQSSVGQVEARAGWTVDPRSAMRLEAAYTFRQLNPAWGPVDQTHYFRVGLACHFRDRHPEQVVRYVLP
;
A
#
# COMPACT_ATOMS: atom_id res chain seq x y z
N MET A 1 40.53 -37.46 38.56
CA MET A 1 39.63 -37.69 37.43
C MET A 1 38.23 -37.88 37.96
N ALA A 2 37.42 -36.86 37.92
CA ALA A 2 36.01 -36.93 38.36
C ALA A 2 35.18 -36.22 37.28
N GLN A 3 34.36 -37.05 36.61
CA GLN A 3 33.40 -36.58 35.58
C GLN A 3 32.23 -35.87 36.24
N ALA A 4 32.01 -34.60 35.88
CA ALA A 4 30.82 -33.87 36.19
C ALA A 4 29.71 -34.22 35.17
N ARG A 5 28.69 -34.94 35.58
CA ARG A 5 27.45 -35.13 34.82
C ARG A 5 26.60 -33.88 35.00
N VAL A 6 26.36 -33.13 33.94
CA VAL A 6 25.41 -32.02 33.90
C VAL A 6 24.01 -32.58 33.73
N ASN A 7 23.16 -32.28 34.67
CA ASN A 7 21.76 -32.72 34.74
C ASN A 7 20.91 -31.81 33.82
N MET A 8 20.59 -32.29 32.61
CA MET A 8 19.76 -31.60 31.60
C MET A 8 18.23 -31.89 31.75
N GLY A 9 17.80 -32.26 32.92
CA GLY A 9 16.43 -32.79 33.12
C GLY A 9 15.41 -31.81 33.71
N ARG A 10 15.73 -30.54 34.01
CA ARG A 10 14.81 -29.66 34.75
C ARG A 10 14.25 -28.44 34.01
N TRP A 11 14.65 -28.17 32.78
CA TRP A 11 14.16 -27.04 32.02
C TRP A 11 13.00 -27.36 31.05
N SER A 12 12.77 -28.64 30.76
CA SER A 12 11.70 -29.05 29.84
C SER A 12 10.29 -29.01 30.47
N PHE A 13 10.18 -28.92 31.79
CA PHE A 13 8.86 -28.93 32.48
C PHE A 13 8.23 -27.57 32.72
N VAL A 14 8.99 -26.49 32.66
CA VAL A 14 8.46 -25.14 32.93
C VAL A 14 7.83 -24.52 31.69
N VAL A 15 8.27 -24.90 30.48
CA VAL A 15 7.71 -24.39 29.23
C VAL A 15 6.39 -25.07 28.87
N THR A 16 6.16 -26.29 29.35
CA THR A 16 4.95 -27.08 29.04
C THR A 16 3.74 -26.74 29.93
N PHE A 17 3.93 -26.14 31.10
CA PHE A 17 2.83 -25.83 32.02
C PHE A 17 2.17 -24.47 31.82
N ALA A 18 2.80 -23.54 31.11
CA ALA A 18 2.22 -22.23 30.78
C ALA A 18 1.27 -22.26 29.56
N MET A 19 1.14 -23.38 28.85
CA MET A 19 0.30 -23.51 27.65
C MET A 19 -1.08 -24.16 27.89
N ALA A 20 -1.46 -24.53 29.11
CA ALA A 20 -2.62 -25.40 29.34
C ALA A 20 -3.94 -24.72 29.73
N THR A 21 -4.01 -23.40 29.83
CA THR A 21 -5.28 -22.74 30.18
C THR A 21 -5.49 -21.49 29.35
N LEU A 22 -6.14 -21.61 28.19
CA LEU A 22 -6.89 -20.51 27.54
C LEU A 22 -7.67 -21.08 26.34
N LEU A 23 -8.81 -21.71 26.59
CA LEU A 23 -9.82 -22.08 25.60
C LEU A 23 -10.74 -20.89 25.35
N ALA A 24 -10.27 -19.92 24.57
CA ALA A 24 -11.11 -18.95 23.89
C ALA A 24 -10.52 -18.74 22.49
N SER A 25 -11.34 -18.74 21.45
CA SER A 25 -10.87 -18.57 20.06
C SER A 25 -10.17 -17.23 19.87
N ALA A 26 -9.00 -17.20 19.24
CA ALA A 26 -8.32 -15.98 18.84
C ALA A 26 -9.31 -15.07 18.08
N GLN A 27 -9.42 -13.83 18.51
CA GLN A 27 -10.47 -12.94 17.99
C GLN A 27 -9.95 -11.99 16.92
N THR A 28 -8.63 -11.85 16.76
CA THR A 28 -8.05 -10.82 15.93
C THR A 28 -6.96 -11.34 15.00
N GLY A 29 -7.33 -11.64 13.79
CA GLY A 29 -6.44 -11.71 12.64
C GLY A 29 -6.63 -10.48 11.76
N TRP A 30 -5.80 -10.37 10.74
CA TRP A 30 -5.91 -9.35 9.72
C TRP A 30 -6.39 -9.98 8.41
N THR A 31 -7.17 -9.21 7.63
CA THR A 31 -7.49 -9.59 6.24
C THR A 31 -6.25 -9.48 5.36
N PRO A 32 -6.18 -10.20 4.25
CA PRO A 32 -5.26 -9.80 3.18
C PRO A 32 -5.50 -8.33 2.79
N LEU A 33 -4.44 -7.59 2.52
CA LEU A 33 -4.56 -6.23 2.00
C LEU A 33 -4.84 -6.31 0.50
N SER A 34 -6.11 -6.45 0.14
CA SER A 34 -6.58 -6.52 -1.24
C SER A 34 -8.00 -6.00 -1.33
N ARG A 35 -8.21 -5.02 -2.20
CA ARG A 35 -9.55 -4.46 -2.47
C ARG A 35 -10.49 -5.50 -3.05
N GLU A 36 -9.95 -6.45 -3.81
CA GLU A 36 -10.72 -7.52 -4.44
C GLU A 36 -11.19 -8.58 -3.41
N VAL A 37 -10.37 -8.84 -2.38
CA VAL A 37 -10.76 -9.70 -1.24
C VAL A 37 -11.75 -8.97 -0.33
N GLU A 38 -11.62 -7.65 -0.21
CA GLU A 38 -12.49 -6.81 0.62
C GLU A 38 -13.84 -6.50 -0.03
N LEU A 39 -13.94 -6.57 -1.36
CA LEU A 39 -15.12 -6.17 -2.14
C LEU A 39 -16.45 -6.76 -1.62
N PRO A 40 -16.55 -8.07 -1.26
CA PRO A 40 -17.78 -8.64 -0.71
C PRO A 40 -18.25 -8.02 0.61
N TYR A 41 -17.38 -7.36 1.35
CA TYR A 41 -17.64 -6.75 2.65
C TYR A 41 -17.76 -5.23 2.60
N ALA A 42 -17.30 -4.62 1.52
CA ALA A 42 -17.10 -3.17 1.42
C ALA A 42 -18.38 -2.38 1.73
N GLN A 43 -19.54 -2.86 1.24
CA GLN A 43 -20.84 -2.23 1.52
C GLN A 43 -21.16 -2.20 3.03
N GLY A 44 -20.92 -3.29 3.75
CA GLY A 44 -21.16 -3.38 5.19
C GLY A 44 -20.17 -2.56 6.00
N LEU A 45 -18.89 -2.56 5.61
CA LEU A 45 -17.83 -1.80 6.26
C LEU A 45 -18.10 -0.29 6.22
N GLN A 46 -18.53 0.23 5.07
CA GLN A 46 -18.75 1.66 4.88
C GLN A 46 -20.12 2.16 5.32
N LYS A 47 -21.03 1.26 5.71
CA LYS A 47 -22.33 1.64 6.21
C LYS A 47 -22.24 2.61 7.39
N THR A 48 -23.08 3.63 7.41
CA THR A 48 -23.16 4.58 8.53
C THR A 48 -23.51 3.85 9.82
N GLY A 49 -22.80 4.13 10.91
CA GLY A 49 -22.97 3.45 12.19
C GLY A 49 -22.28 2.08 12.28
N SER A 50 -21.48 1.66 11.30
CA SER A 50 -20.69 0.41 11.37
C SER A 50 -19.68 0.40 12.53
N GLY A 51 -19.22 1.58 12.96
CA GLY A 51 -18.18 1.74 13.97
C GLY A 51 -16.80 1.23 13.54
N VAL A 52 -16.59 1.06 12.23
CA VAL A 52 -15.33 0.63 11.66
C VAL A 52 -14.56 1.83 11.12
N HIS A 53 -13.28 1.91 11.45
CA HIS A 53 -12.34 2.90 10.93
C HIS A 53 -11.80 2.43 9.57
N THR A 54 -12.56 2.71 8.51
CA THR A 54 -12.36 2.15 7.16
C THR A 54 -11.10 2.64 6.45
N ALA A 55 -10.52 3.74 6.91
CA ALA A 55 -9.25 4.27 6.40
C ALA A 55 -8.01 3.51 6.89
N ILE A 56 -8.13 2.53 7.79
CA ILE A 56 -7.01 1.78 8.36
C ILE A 56 -7.06 0.34 7.85
N ARG A 57 -6.23 0.00 6.88
CA ARG A 57 -6.14 -1.35 6.29
C ARG A 57 -4.77 -1.97 6.51
N PRO A 58 -4.62 -3.30 6.59
CA PRO A 58 -5.67 -4.32 6.53
C PRO A 58 -6.67 -4.22 7.69
N TYR A 59 -7.90 -4.71 7.46
CA TYR A 59 -8.93 -4.75 8.49
C TYR A 59 -8.71 -5.89 9.46
N SER A 60 -9.11 -5.67 10.72
CA SER A 60 -9.14 -6.78 11.68
C SER A 60 -10.34 -7.71 11.41
N THR A 61 -10.17 -8.99 11.65
CA THR A 61 -11.28 -9.95 11.58
C THR A 61 -12.40 -9.62 12.57
N ARG A 62 -12.09 -8.88 13.65
CA ARG A 62 -13.07 -8.33 14.59
C ARG A 62 -13.97 -7.30 13.91
N ASP A 63 -13.40 -6.37 13.15
CA ASP A 63 -14.15 -5.33 12.42
C ASP A 63 -15.03 -5.97 11.34
N LEU A 64 -14.50 -6.95 10.61
CA LEU A 64 -15.31 -7.69 9.64
C LEU A 64 -16.48 -8.41 10.29
N ARG A 65 -16.29 -9.09 11.41
CA ARG A 65 -17.37 -9.84 12.10
C ARG A 65 -18.51 -8.94 12.55
N LYS A 66 -18.26 -7.67 12.85
CA LYS A 66 -19.31 -6.70 13.17
C LYS A 66 -20.22 -6.45 11.96
N THR A 67 -19.70 -6.56 10.75
CA THR A 67 -20.37 -6.17 9.49
C THR A 67 -20.90 -7.36 8.68
N ILE A 68 -20.25 -8.55 8.75
CA ILE A 68 -20.57 -9.73 7.95
C ILE A 68 -22.00 -10.26 8.15
N LYS A 69 -22.56 -10.17 9.36
CA LYS A 69 -23.88 -10.74 9.66
C LYS A 69 -25.02 -10.05 8.92
N ALA A 70 -24.80 -8.85 8.38
CA ALA A 70 -25.86 -8.01 7.87
C ALA A 70 -25.86 -7.82 6.34
N ASP A 71 -24.68 -7.76 5.67
CA ASP A 71 -24.58 -7.21 4.32
C ASP A 71 -23.53 -7.89 3.41
N SER A 72 -23.26 -9.21 3.56
CA SER A 72 -22.37 -9.92 2.63
C SER A 72 -23.01 -10.09 1.25
N LEU A 73 -22.27 -9.76 0.20
CA LEU A 73 -22.71 -9.92 -1.20
C LEU A 73 -22.55 -11.35 -1.74
N LEU A 74 -21.93 -12.25 -0.97
CA LEU A 74 -21.77 -13.64 -1.34
C LEU A 74 -22.89 -14.51 -0.76
N PRO A 75 -23.41 -15.50 -1.50
CA PRO A 75 -24.38 -16.45 -1.01
C PRO A 75 -23.84 -17.22 0.22
N LYS A 76 -24.69 -17.47 1.21
CA LYS A 76 -24.31 -18.24 2.41
C LYS A 76 -23.66 -19.58 2.07
N ALA A 77 -24.17 -20.28 1.05
CA ALA A 77 -23.61 -21.55 0.59
C ALA A 77 -22.17 -21.45 0.07
N ALA A 78 -21.74 -20.28 -0.43
CA ALA A 78 -20.35 -20.06 -0.82
C ALA A 78 -19.44 -19.93 0.41
N TRP A 79 -19.93 -19.33 1.49
CA TRP A 79 -19.23 -19.24 2.78
C TRP A 79 -19.17 -20.56 3.52
N ASP A 80 -20.26 -21.34 3.52
CA ASP A 80 -20.33 -22.64 4.19
C ASP A 80 -19.33 -23.64 3.57
N LYS A 81 -19.14 -23.63 2.25
CA LYS A 81 -18.10 -24.41 1.57
C LYS A 81 -16.68 -23.96 1.92
N LEU A 82 -16.47 -22.70 2.24
CA LEU A 82 -15.17 -22.16 2.64
C LEU A 82 -14.75 -22.62 4.04
N ASP A 83 -15.70 -22.87 4.94
CA ASP A 83 -15.41 -23.40 6.28
C ASP A 83 -15.00 -24.88 6.26
N THR A 84 -15.30 -25.63 5.19
CA THR A 84 -14.93 -27.05 5.08
C THR A 84 -13.42 -27.28 4.85
N TRP A 85 -12.69 -26.28 4.33
CA TRP A 85 -11.21 -26.31 4.19
C TRP A 85 -10.48 -25.85 5.46
N ALA A 86 -11.23 -25.46 6.49
CA ALA A 86 -10.70 -25.13 7.81
C ALA A 86 -10.52 -26.41 8.63
N GLY A 87 -9.30 -26.93 8.67
CA GLY A 87 -8.94 -28.01 9.58
C GLY A 87 -8.90 -27.52 11.03
N ARG A 88 -9.23 -28.41 11.98
CA ARG A 88 -8.89 -28.22 13.40
C ARG A 88 -7.75 -29.18 13.76
N MET A 89 -6.60 -28.63 14.08
CA MET A 89 -5.47 -29.38 14.59
C MET A 89 -5.39 -29.14 16.10
N ASN A 90 -5.59 -30.15 16.91
CA ASN A 90 -5.62 -30.09 18.39
C ASN A 90 -6.59 -29.01 18.94
N GLY A 91 -7.80 -28.92 18.37
CA GLY A 91 -8.81 -27.95 18.78
C GLY A 91 -8.58 -26.52 18.31
N ARG A 92 -7.47 -26.21 17.64
CA ARG A 92 -7.13 -24.90 17.09
C ARG A 92 -7.55 -24.79 15.64
N ARG A 93 -7.99 -23.60 15.22
CA ARG A 93 -8.39 -23.36 13.85
C ARG A 93 -7.13 -23.15 13.00
N PHE A 94 -7.04 -23.92 11.92
CA PHE A 94 -6.03 -23.79 10.89
C PHE A 94 -6.72 -23.66 9.54
N ARG A 95 -6.35 -22.69 8.73
CA ARG A 95 -6.86 -22.47 7.38
C ARG A 95 -5.70 -22.31 6.43
N TRP A 96 -5.85 -22.80 5.24
CA TRP A 96 -4.87 -22.61 4.18
C TRP A 96 -5.55 -22.62 2.80
N GLY A 97 -4.87 -22.15 1.79
CA GLY A 97 -5.32 -22.24 0.42
C GLY A 97 -4.22 -21.98 -0.58
N PRO A 98 -4.36 -22.46 -1.82
CA PRO A 98 -3.43 -22.17 -2.89
C PRO A 98 -3.65 -20.76 -3.43
N LEU A 99 -2.58 -20.17 -3.97
CA LEU A 99 -2.58 -18.93 -4.77
C LEU A 99 -2.07 -19.30 -6.15
N VAL A 100 -2.90 -19.18 -7.18
CA VAL A 100 -2.55 -19.58 -8.55
C VAL A 100 -2.88 -18.46 -9.52
N ASP A 101 -1.90 -18.09 -10.33
CA ASP A 101 -1.98 -17.08 -11.38
C ASP A 101 -1.55 -17.70 -12.71
N LEU A 102 -2.47 -17.84 -13.66
CA LEU A 102 -2.20 -18.40 -14.97
C LEU A 102 -3.00 -17.60 -16.01
N THR A 103 -2.40 -16.52 -16.50
CA THR A 103 -3.04 -15.65 -17.50
C THR A 103 -2.18 -15.54 -18.74
N GLY A 104 -2.82 -15.53 -19.89
CA GLY A 104 -2.22 -15.27 -21.18
C GLY A 104 -2.97 -14.18 -21.92
N GLY A 105 -2.27 -13.46 -22.79
CA GLY A 105 -2.87 -12.36 -23.52
C GLY A 105 -2.05 -11.91 -24.70
N TYR A 106 -2.55 -10.91 -25.38
CA TYR A 106 -1.90 -10.29 -26.53
C TYR A 106 -1.97 -8.76 -26.41
N GLU A 107 -0.82 -8.14 -26.58
CA GLU A 107 -0.68 -6.70 -26.68
C GLU A 107 -0.58 -6.28 -28.12
N SER A 108 -1.21 -5.15 -28.47
CA SER A 108 -1.13 -4.48 -29.77
C SER A 108 -1.15 -2.96 -29.59
N GLY A 109 -0.82 -2.23 -30.64
CA GLY A 109 -0.67 -0.78 -30.63
C GLY A 109 0.74 -0.37 -31.00
N SER A 110 1.40 0.49 -30.22
CA SER A 110 2.79 0.90 -30.47
C SER A 110 3.76 -0.29 -30.35
N HIS A 111 3.42 -1.24 -29.49
CA HIS A 111 4.12 -2.51 -29.32
C HIS A 111 3.17 -3.68 -29.48
N SER A 112 3.67 -4.84 -29.91
CA SER A 112 2.84 -6.00 -30.12
C SER A 112 3.52 -7.29 -29.68
N GLY A 113 2.74 -8.26 -29.21
CA GLY A 113 3.23 -9.59 -28.86
C GLY A 113 2.42 -10.30 -27.81
N ALA A 114 2.71 -11.60 -27.67
CA ALA A 114 2.13 -12.41 -26.61
C ALA A 114 2.68 -11.99 -25.25
N ARG A 115 1.80 -11.92 -24.27
CA ARG A 115 2.10 -11.63 -22.87
C ARG A 115 1.55 -12.74 -22.01
N TYR A 116 2.23 -13.10 -20.93
CA TYR A 116 1.77 -14.16 -20.05
C TYR A 116 2.25 -13.92 -18.63
N ARG A 117 1.52 -14.47 -17.69
CA ARG A 117 1.87 -14.53 -16.28
C ARG A 117 1.61 -15.92 -15.75
N GLY A 118 2.62 -16.53 -15.16
CA GLY A 118 2.53 -17.78 -14.42
C GLY A 118 2.96 -17.58 -12.99
N GLY A 119 2.11 -17.91 -12.02
CA GLY A 119 2.44 -17.77 -10.62
C GLY A 119 1.80 -18.83 -9.75
N ALA A 120 2.51 -19.21 -8.68
CA ALA A 120 2.01 -20.15 -7.69
C ALA A 120 2.44 -19.73 -6.29
N GLY A 121 1.63 -20.08 -5.32
CA GLY A 121 1.88 -19.78 -3.92
C GLY A 121 0.84 -20.39 -3.00
N PHE A 122 0.88 -19.98 -1.76
CA PHE A 122 -0.06 -20.40 -0.73
C PHE A 122 -0.31 -19.30 0.30
N TRP A 123 -1.37 -19.42 1.03
CA TRP A 123 -1.62 -18.67 2.25
C TRP A 123 -2.06 -19.60 3.37
N THR A 124 -1.80 -19.23 4.61
CA THR A 124 -2.22 -19.95 5.79
C THR A 124 -2.47 -19.03 6.98
N ASP A 125 -3.51 -19.34 7.74
CA ASP A 125 -3.83 -18.71 9.03
C ASP A 125 -3.88 -19.79 10.11
N ALA A 126 -3.26 -19.53 11.25
CA ALA A 126 -3.29 -20.41 12.41
C ALA A 126 -3.61 -19.64 13.69
N ASP A 127 -4.67 -20.07 14.40
CA ASP A 127 -4.98 -19.57 15.74
C ASP A 127 -4.09 -20.31 16.75
N LEU A 128 -3.09 -19.62 17.32
CA LEU A 128 -2.13 -20.19 18.29
C LEU A 128 -2.63 -20.13 19.75
N GLY A 129 -3.90 -19.84 19.94
CA GLY A 129 -4.57 -19.69 21.22
C GLY A 129 -5.73 -18.71 21.11
N SER A 130 -6.17 -18.16 22.24
CA SER A 130 -7.30 -17.20 22.26
C SER A 130 -6.91 -15.78 21.83
N LYS A 131 -5.63 -15.45 21.89
CA LYS A 131 -5.12 -14.08 21.72
C LYS A 131 -4.00 -13.96 20.69
N LEU A 132 -3.55 -15.06 20.11
CA LEU A 132 -2.41 -15.09 19.21
C LEU A 132 -2.81 -15.72 17.89
N GLN A 133 -2.49 -15.06 16.78
CA GLN A 133 -2.71 -15.56 15.42
C GLN A 133 -1.43 -15.40 14.60
N LEU A 134 -1.12 -16.43 13.84
CA LEU A 134 -0.09 -16.44 12.80
C LEU A 134 -0.75 -16.40 11.43
N HIS A 135 -0.25 -15.55 10.55
CA HIS A 135 -0.53 -15.55 9.12
C HIS A 135 0.76 -15.68 8.34
N VAL A 136 0.74 -16.46 7.26
CA VAL A 136 1.83 -16.55 6.28
C VAL A 136 1.22 -16.67 4.90
N ASP A 137 1.70 -15.90 3.95
CA ASP A 137 1.46 -16.09 2.53
C ASP A 137 2.75 -15.88 1.74
N ALA A 138 2.91 -16.63 0.65
CA ALA A 138 4.02 -16.50 -0.27
C ALA A 138 3.56 -16.82 -1.68
N GLN A 139 4.06 -16.06 -2.66
CA GLN A 139 3.78 -16.28 -4.06
C GLN A 139 4.99 -15.90 -4.91
N ALA A 140 5.26 -16.69 -5.94
CA ALA A 140 6.29 -16.43 -6.93
C ALA A 140 5.67 -16.42 -8.32
N TRP A 141 6.21 -15.58 -9.21
CA TRP A 141 5.71 -15.40 -10.56
C TRP A 141 6.84 -15.39 -11.59
N GLY A 142 6.48 -15.75 -12.81
CA GLY A 142 7.24 -15.52 -14.01
C GLY A 142 6.37 -14.81 -15.04
N ASP A 143 6.78 -13.60 -15.44
CA ASP A 143 5.96 -12.70 -16.25
C ASP A 143 6.68 -12.27 -17.52
N ARG A 144 5.98 -12.31 -18.63
CA ARG A 144 6.28 -11.48 -19.80
C ARG A 144 5.29 -10.33 -19.83
N LEU A 145 5.75 -9.19 -19.31
CA LEU A 145 4.90 -8.02 -19.04
C LEU A 145 4.48 -7.29 -20.32
N PRO A 146 3.32 -6.58 -20.34
CA PRO A 146 3.04 -5.53 -21.31
C PRO A 146 4.17 -4.49 -21.36
N TYR A 147 4.43 -3.91 -22.53
CA TYR A 147 5.59 -3.06 -22.77
C TYR A 147 5.76 -1.94 -21.74
N TYR A 148 4.69 -1.28 -21.35
CA TYR A 148 4.78 -0.17 -20.37
C TYR A 148 5.15 -0.65 -18.95
N LEU A 149 4.74 -1.87 -18.55
CA LEU A 149 5.17 -2.48 -17.28
C LEU A 149 6.58 -3.08 -17.39
N ASP A 150 6.93 -3.62 -18.55
CA ASP A 150 8.29 -4.05 -18.88
C ASP A 150 9.27 -2.87 -18.78
N SER A 151 8.94 -1.73 -19.38
CA SER A 151 9.72 -0.50 -19.28
C SER A 151 9.85 -0.01 -17.84
N LEU A 152 8.79 -0.15 -17.02
CA LEU A 152 8.84 0.18 -15.60
C LEU A 152 9.77 -0.77 -14.85
N ALA A 153 9.62 -2.09 -15.05
CA ALA A 153 10.45 -3.09 -14.40
C ALA A 153 11.94 -2.90 -14.76
N TYR A 154 12.23 -2.60 -16.02
CA TYR A 154 13.57 -2.25 -16.46
C TYR A 154 14.11 -0.97 -15.78
N ALA A 155 13.29 0.08 -15.71
CA ALA A 155 13.69 1.38 -15.16
C ALA A 155 13.87 1.36 -13.64
N THR A 156 13.04 0.62 -12.91
CA THR A 156 12.99 0.63 -11.44
C THR A 156 13.50 -0.65 -10.80
N GLN A 157 13.83 -1.67 -11.60
CA GLN A 157 14.30 -3.00 -11.16
C GLN A 157 13.28 -3.75 -10.28
N VAL A 158 12.01 -3.35 -10.31
CA VAL A 158 10.94 -4.00 -9.52
C VAL A 158 9.69 -4.22 -10.35
N THR A 159 8.98 -5.29 -10.08
CA THR A 159 7.57 -5.43 -10.48
C THR A 159 6.73 -4.73 -9.41
N ALA A 160 5.92 -3.76 -9.83
CA ALA A 160 5.22 -2.84 -8.93
C ALA A 160 4.42 -3.59 -7.84
N GLY A 161 4.82 -3.38 -6.57
CA GLY A 161 4.20 -3.99 -5.41
C GLY A 161 4.45 -5.49 -5.21
N GLU A 162 5.22 -6.17 -6.08
CA GLU A 162 5.33 -7.63 -6.09
C GLU A 162 6.77 -8.16 -5.90
N GLY A 163 7.78 -7.30 -5.87
CA GLY A 163 9.14 -7.73 -5.60
C GLY A 163 10.19 -7.20 -6.57
N TYR A 164 11.43 -7.58 -6.36
CA TYR A 164 12.53 -7.29 -7.27
C TYR A 164 12.36 -8.10 -8.57
N ALA A 165 12.52 -7.45 -9.71
CA ALA A 165 12.38 -8.07 -11.03
C ALA A 165 13.72 -8.68 -11.49
N TYR A 166 13.87 -9.99 -11.33
CA TYR A 166 15.03 -10.74 -11.83
C TYR A 166 14.78 -11.17 -13.27
N GLY A 167 15.72 -10.92 -14.15
CA GLY A 167 15.64 -11.30 -15.56
C GLY A 167 15.57 -10.10 -16.49
N ASP A 168 14.86 -10.24 -17.59
CA ASP A 168 14.74 -9.24 -18.65
C ASP A 168 13.33 -9.25 -19.28
N SER A 169 13.13 -8.44 -20.34
CA SER A 169 11.84 -8.31 -21.06
C SER A 169 11.30 -9.61 -21.66
N SER A 170 12.08 -10.67 -21.75
CA SER A 170 11.60 -11.99 -22.17
C SER A 170 10.88 -12.73 -21.04
N LEU A 171 11.40 -12.59 -19.81
CA LEU A 171 10.83 -13.18 -18.59
C LEU A 171 11.39 -12.49 -17.36
N TYR A 172 10.55 -11.85 -16.58
CA TYR A 172 10.85 -11.42 -15.22
C TYR A 172 10.38 -12.46 -14.20
N ALA A 173 11.32 -12.94 -13.38
CA ALA A 173 11.00 -13.74 -12.21
C ALA A 173 10.99 -12.86 -10.97
N HIS A 174 9.94 -12.94 -10.16
CA HIS A 174 9.84 -12.19 -8.92
C HIS A 174 9.01 -12.96 -7.88
N TYR A 175 9.15 -12.57 -6.63
CA TYR A 175 8.41 -13.18 -5.53
C TYR A 175 8.20 -12.18 -4.40
N ASP A 176 7.13 -12.38 -3.66
CA ASP A 176 6.92 -11.70 -2.40
C ASP A 176 6.26 -12.65 -1.39
N TRP A 177 6.53 -12.39 -0.11
CA TRP A 177 5.94 -13.11 1.00
C TRP A 177 5.57 -12.16 2.12
N ASN A 178 4.48 -12.46 2.82
CA ASN A 178 4.09 -11.81 4.04
C ASN A 178 4.00 -12.85 5.16
N ALA A 179 4.35 -12.43 6.34
CA ALA A 179 4.11 -13.20 7.54
C ALA A 179 3.91 -12.25 8.71
N HIS A 180 2.94 -12.55 9.58
CA HIS A 180 2.80 -11.77 10.79
C HIS A 180 2.28 -12.61 11.95
N LEU A 181 2.75 -12.25 13.13
CA LEU A 181 2.26 -12.73 14.40
C LEU A 181 1.48 -11.59 15.07
N SER A 182 0.19 -11.80 15.28
CA SER A 182 -0.72 -10.81 15.86
C SER A 182 -1.14 -11.27 17.25
N TRP A 183 -0.94 -10.40 18.25
CA TRP A 183 -1.23 -10.66 19.66
C TRP A 183 -2.19 -9.60 20.23
N ASP A 184 -3.35 -10.06 20.70
CA ASP A 184 -4.26 -9.26 21.51
C ASP A 184 -3.74 -9.15 22.94
N ALA A 185 -2.77 -8.25 23.16
CA ALA A 185 -2.14 -8.03 24.47
C ALA A 185 -3.18 -7.57 25.51
N HIS A 186 -4.12 -6.74 25.08
CA HIS A 186 -5.25 -6.27 25.88
C HIS A 186 -6.51 -6.16 25.01
N LYS A 187 -7.69 -6.05 25.62
CA LYS A 187 -8.98 -5.86 24.88
C LYS A 187 -9.00 -4.64 23.96
N TYR A 188 -8.11 -3.68 24.21
CA TYR A 188 -7.97 -2.44 23.44
C TYR A 188 -6.66 -2.36 22.66
N ILE A 189 -5.71 -3.26 22.88
CA ILE A 189 -4.36 -3.17 22.33
C ILE A 189 -4.02 -4.47 21.60
N ASN A 190 -3.75 -4.34 20.32
CA ASN A 190 -3.19 -5.40 19.50
C ASN A 190 -1.74 -5.03 19.12
N ILE A 191 -0.83 -5.98 19.23
CA ILE A 191 0.56 -5.86 18.82
C ILE A 191 0.81 -6.87 17.71
N THR A 192 1.29 -6.41 16.57
CA THR A 192 1.60 -7.26 15.41
C THR A 192 3.03 -7.03 14.97
N VAL A 193 3.79 -8.11 14.84
CA VAL A 193 5.15 -8.11 14.28
C VAL A 193 5.14 -8.96 13.02
N GLY A 194 5.78 -8.47 11.96
CA GLY A 194 5.80 -9.22 10.72
C GLY A 194 6.46 -8.50 9.56
N LYS A 195 6.21 -9.03 8.37
CA LYS A 195 6.50 -8.43 7.06
C LYS A 195 5.19 -8.37 6.28
N GLY A 196 4.90 -7.23 5.68
CA GLY A 196 3.67 -7.00 4.91
C GLY A 196 3.51 -5.54 4.51
N LYS A 197 2.31 -5.18 4.10
CA LYS A 197 1.94 -3.83 3.67
C LYS A 197 0.81 -3.26 4.53
N HIS A 198 0.68 -1.94 4.49
CA HIS A 198 -0.40 -1.19 5.13
C HIS A 198 -0.94 -0.13 4.18
N PHE A 199 -2.17 0.30 4.42
CA PHE A 199 -2.79 1.37 3.66
C PHE A 199 -3.57 2.29 4.60
N PHE A 200 -3.30 3.60 4.52
CA PHE A 200 -4.00 4.61 5.32
C PHE A 200 -4.75 5.56 4.39
N GLY A 201 -6.05 5.38 4.27
CA GLY A 201 -6.94 6.19 3.42
C GLY A 201 -8.20 5.47 3.00
N GLU A 202 -9.14 6.21 2.40
CA GLU A 202 -10.39 5.68 1.84
C GLU A 202 -10.31 5.51 0.33
N GLY A 203 -9.33 6.14 -0.29
CA GLY A 203 -9.16 6.21 -1.73
C GLY A 203 -8.70 4.92 -2.40
N HIS A 204 -8.63 4.97 -3.71
CA HIS A 204 -7.85 4.03 -4.51
C HIS A 204 -6.36 4.33 -4.33
N ARG A 205 -6.00 5.61 -4.36
CA ARG A 205 -4.69 6.11 -3.96
C ARG A 205 -4.68 6.50 -2.49
N SER A 206 -3.50 6.70 -1.94
CA SER A 206 -3.31 7.37 -0.65
C SER A 206 -2.17 8.36 -0.75
N LEU A 207 -2.35 9.51 -0.11
CA LEU A 207 -1.27 10.49 0.05
C LEU A 207 -0.40 10.19 1.29
N PHE A 208 -0.86 9.30 2.18
CA PHE A 208 -0.17 8.96 3.43
C PHE A 208 0.69 7.70 3.27
N LEU A 209 0.06 6.56 3.25
CA LEU A 209 0.69 5.27 3.04
C LEU A 209 -0.19 4.40 2.16
N SER A 210 0.37 3.92 1.06
CA SER A 210 -0.29 3.04 0.10
C SER A 210 0.32 1.65 0.07
N ASP A 211 -0.30 0.76 -0.67
CA ASP A 211 0.15 -0.59 -0.95
C ASP A 211 0.96 -0.72 -2.25
N GLU A 212 1.32 0.41 -2.85
CA GLU A 212 2.07 0.47 -4.12
C GLU A 212 3.49 -0.07 -4.00
N ALA A 213 4.19 0.26 -2.88
CA ALA A 213 5.52 -0.27 -2.62
C ALA A 213 5.47 -1.73 -2.17
N ASN A 214 6.61 -2.41 -2.25
CA ASN A 214 6.76 -3.79 -1.81
C ASN A 214 6.54 -3.96 -0.30
N SER A 215 6.33 -5.19 0.16
CA SER A 215 6.17 -5.50 1.57
C SER A 215 7.47 -5.27 2.37
N TYR A 216 7.33 -4.83 3.62
CA TYR A 216 8.42 -4.46 4.52
C TYR A 216 8.25 -5.07 5.91
N PRO A 217 9.36 -5.36 6.64
CA PRO A 217 9.31 -5.73 8.05
C PRO A 217 8.76 -4.60 8.91
N TYR A 218 7.91 -4.95 9.89
CA TYR A 218 7.27 -3.95 10.75
C TYR A 218 6.93 -4.46 12.16
N LEU A 219 6.80 -3.50 13.07
CA LEU A 219 6.07 -3.60 14.33
C LEU A 219 4.87 -2.63 14.26
N ARG A 220 3.67 -3.15 14.47
CA ARG A 220 2.44 -2.36 14.52
C ARG A 220 1.78 -2.50 15.89
N ILE A 221 1.50 -1.39 16.54
CA ILE A 221 0.70 -1.33 17.75
C ILE A 221 -0.62 -0.63 17.41
N THR A 222 -1.73 -1.30 17.61
CA THR A 222 -3.07 -0.76 17.35
C THR A 222 -3.82 -0.63 18.66
N THR A 223 -4.20 0.59 19.01
CA THR A 223 -5.07 0.90 20.14
C THR A 223 -6.46 1.25 19.63
N ASP A 224 -7.49 0.52 20.08
CA ASP A 224 -8.90 0.70 19.67
C ASP A 224 -9.74 0.89 20.93
N VAL A 225 -10.07 2.15 21.24
CA VAL A 225 -10.79 2.55 22.46
C VAL A 225 -11.88 3.54 22.11
N TRP A 226 -13.10 3.24 22.54
CA TRP A 226 -14.28 4.08 22.34
C TRP A 226 -14.51 4.37 20.84
N ARG A 227 -14.30 5.59 20.39
CA ARG A 227 -14.43 6.07 19.01
C ARG A 227 -13.07 6.40 18.38
N ILE A 228 -11.98 5.97 18.98
CA ILE A 228 -10.61 6.26 18.55
C ILE A 228 -9.91 4.95 18.19
N LYS A 229 -9.31 4.92 17.02
CA LYS A 229 -8.34 3.90 16.62
C LYS A 229 -7.01 4.57 16.32
N TYR A 230 -5.97 4.18 17.05
CA TYR A 230 -4.63 4.72 16.92
C TYR A 230 -3.66 3.63 16.52
N VAL A 231 -2.91 3.88 15.46
CA VAL A 231 -1.89 2.95 14.94
C VAL A 231 -0.54 3.61 15.06
N ASN A 232 0.39 2.91 15.72
CA ASN A 232 1.82 3.17 15.66
C ASN A 232 2.44 2.08 14.79
N LEU A 233 3.11 2.46 13.71
CA LEU A 233 3.74 1.58 12.75
C LEU A 233 5.22 1.93 12.64
N PHE A 234 6.08 0.99 13.01
CA PHE A 234 7.53 1.10 12.91
C PHE A 234 8.00 0.13 11.84
N ALA A 235 8.68 0.61 10.80
CA ALA A 235 9.04 -0.22 9.66
C ALA A 235 10.50 -0.02 9.23
N MET A 236 11.08 -1.10 8.71
CA MET A 236 12.37 -1.09 8.06
C MET A 236 12.19 -1.13 6.55
N MET A 237 12.72 -0.13 5.87
CA MET A 237 12.62 0.05 4.44
C MET A 237 13.98 -0.22 3.75
N ASN A 238 13.97 -0.38 2.44
CA ASN A 238 15.17 -0.60 1.64
C ASN A 238 15.29 0.44 0.53
N ASP A 239 16.51 0.93 0.31
CA ASP A 239 16.94 1.61 -0.89
C ASP A 239 17.78 0.62 -1.71
N ILE A 240 17.32 0.29 -2.92
CA ILE A 240 17.95 -0.72 -3.79
C ILE A 240 18.90 -0.12 -4.81
N ARG A 241 19.04 1.20 -4.85
CA ARG A 241 19.89 1.89 -5.83
C ARG A 241 21.34 1.46 -5.71
N GLY A 242 21.94 1.09 -6.85
CA GLY A 242 23.34 0.63 -6.91
C GLY A 242 23.59 -0.77 -6.35
N ALA A 243 22.55 -1.51 -5.97
CA ALA A 243 22.71 -2.85 -5.40
C ALA A 243 22.73 -3.99 -6.43
N GLY A 244 22.34 -3.71 -7.69
CA GLY A 244 22.37 -4.71 -8.77
C GLY A 244 21.55 -5.98 -8.49
N GLY A 245 20.51 -5.89 -7.65
CA GLY A 245 19.67 -7.03 -7.26
C GLY A 245 20.24 -7.88 -6.12
N ASP A 246 21.41 -7.58 -5.63
CA ASP A 246 21.95 -8.25 -4.45
C ASP A 246 21.32 -7.68 -3.17
N TRP A 247 20.44 -8.47 -2.55
CA TRP A 247 19.71 -8.08 -1.36
C TRP A 247 20.63 -7.78 -0.15
N THR A 248 21.85 -8.28 -0.13
CA THR A 248 22.84 -8.00 0.93
C THR A 248 23.37 -6.57 0.86
N ASN A 249 23.32 -5.97 -0.33
CA ASN A 249 23.74 -4.59 -0.60
C ASN A 249 22.59 -3.57 -0.50
N PHE A 250 21.36 -4.01 -0.18
CA PHE A 250 20.24 -3.08 0.03
C PHE A 250 20.49 -2.21 1.25
N ARG A 251 20.53 -0.90 1.03
CA ARG A 251 20.74 0.05 2.12
C ARG A 251 19.49 0.17 2.96
N LYS A 252 19.64 0.07 4.27
CA LYS A 252 18.51 0.17 5.21
C LYS A 252 18.16 1.61 5.48
N LYS A 253 16.87 1.88 5.58
CA LYS A 253 16.29 3.08 6.16
C LYS A 253 15.08 2.68 7.00
N PHE A 254 14.68 3.56 7.89
CA PHE A 254 13.61 3.27 8.84
C PHE A 254 12.54 4.34 8.76
N THR A 255 11.35 3.98 9.17
CA THR A 255 10.24 4.92 9.32
C THR A 255 9.41 4.58 10.54
N SER A 256 8.97 5.62 11.22
CA SER A 256 7.94 5.55 12.25
C SER A 256 6.74 6.36 11.77
N MET A 257 5.55 5.78 11.88
CA MET A 257 4.31 6.40 11.42
C MET A 257 3.25 6.32 12.51
N HIS A 258 2.50 7.40 12.65
CA HIS A 258 1.32 7.47 13.50
C HIS A 258 0.08 7.74 12.67
N TYR A 259 -1.01 7.02 12.93
CA TYR A 259 -2.31 7.31 12.35
C TYR A 259 -3.37 7.30 13.44
N LEU A 260 -3.86 8.49 13.80
CA LEU A 260 -4.91 8.67 14.79
C LEU A 260 -6.23 8.93 14.08
N SER A 261 -7.17 8.01 14.19
CA SER A 261 -8.51 8.13 13.62
C SER A 261 -9.55 8.28 14.72
N TRP A 262 -10.35 9.33 14.65
CA TRP A 262 -11.44 9.63 15.57
C TRP A 262 -12.77 9.70 14.86
N GLN A 263 -13.68 8.78 15.20
CA GLN A 263 -15.08 8.80 14.78
C GLN A 263 -15.82 9.85 15.61
N ALA A 264 -15.69 11.12 15.24
CA ALA A 264 -16.27 12.24 15.99
C ALA A 264 -17.80 12.14 16.06
N LEU A 265 -18.44 11.77 14.94
CA LEU A 265 -19.87 11.48 14.82
C LEU A 265 -20.04 10.17 14.03
N ASP A 266 -21.22 9.58 14.03
CA ASP A 266 -21.50 8.38 13.21
C ASP A 266 -21.29 8.64 11.71
N GLN A 267 -21.43 9.89 11.28
CA GLN A 267 -21.22 10.33 9.92
C GLN A 267 -19.85 10.95 9.66
N LEU A 268 -19.11 11.38 10.70
CA LEU A 268 -17.87 12.14 10.56
C LEU A 268 -16.71 11.41 11.23
N ASN A 269 -15.70 11.10 10.45
CA ASN A 269 -14.39 10.66 10.93
C ASN A 269 -13.34 11.71 10.55
N VAL A 270 -12.47 12.04 11.49
CA VAL A 270 -11.28 12.87 11.27
C VAL A 270 -10.04 12.10 11.67
N ALA A 271 -8.93 12.32 10.98
CA ALA A 271 -7.70 11.63 11.29
C ALA A 271 -6.47 12.53 11.13
N LEU A 272 -5.47 12.24 11.94
CA LEU A 272 -4.13 12.82 11.85
C LEU A 272 -3.15 11.71 11.47
N PHE A 273 -2.24 12.07 10.59
CA PHE A 273 -1.14 11.22 10.17
C PHE A 273 0.19 11.93 10.40
N GLU A 274 1.19 11.17 10.76
CA GLU A 274 2.57 11.62 10.85
C GLU A 274 3.49 10.49 10.42
N ALA A 275 4.54 10.82 9.68
CA ALA A 275 5.63 9.90 9.38
C ALA A 275 6.96 10.61 9.56
N ILE A 276 7.97 9.87 10.02
CA ILE A 276 9.36 10.29 10.00
C ILE A 276 10.19 9.21 9.33
N VAL A 277 11.12 9.61 8.44
CA VAL A 277 12.01 8.71 7.72
C VAL A 277 13.45 9.11 7.99
N TRP A 278 14.27 8.12 8.34
CA TRP A 278 15.71 8.31 8.53
C TRP A 278 16.51 7.18 7.90
N SER A 279 17.73 7.48 7.47
CA SER A 279 18.65 6.51 6.89
C SER A 279 19.49 5.81 7.97
N SER A 280 19.89 4.56 7.72
CA SER A 280 20.86 3.87 8.57
C SER A 280 22.27 4.14 8.10
N GLY A 281 23.08 4.78 8.97
CA GLY A 281 24.50 4.71 8.92
C GLY A 281 25.19 5.27 7.69
N ASP A 282 25.26 6.61 7.58
CA ASP A 282 26.29 7.28 6.78
C ASP A 282 26.76 8.53 7.52
N ASP A 283 28.04 8.88 7.29
CA ASP A 283 28.66 10.07 7.84
C ASP A 283 27.81 11.35 7.68
N PRO A 284 27.75 12.22 8.71
CA PRO A 284 28.53 12.16 9.94
C PRO A 284 27.85 11.42 11.10
N TYR A 285 26.64 10.89 10.92
CA TYR A 285 25.86 10.25 11.99
C TYR A 285 25.49 8.79 11.65
N PRO A 286 26.40 7.82 11.86
CA PRO A 286 26.07 6.41 11.69
C PRO A 286 25.08 6.00 12.79
N ARG A 287 23.80 5.91 12.46
CA ARG A 287 22.77 5.42 13.39
C ARG A 287 21.94 4.32 12.73
N GLY A 288 21.72 3.26 13.49
CA GLY A 288 20.79 2.23 13.11
C GLY A 288 19.34 2.65 13.37
N PHE A 289 18.55 1.72 13.87
CA PHE A 289 17.20 2.03 14.34
C PHE A 289 17.28 2.96 15.57
N ASP A 290 16.63 4.12 15.47
CA ASP A 290 16.64 5.12 16.56
C ASP A 290 15.44 4.87 17.49
N VAL A 291 15.74 4.48 18.73
CA VAL A 291 14.74 4.18 19.77
C VAL A 291 13.92 5.41 20.19
N ASN A 292 14.41 6.64 19.94
CA ASN A 292 13.65 7.85 20.22
C ASN A 292 12.39 7.96 19.37
N TYR A 293 12.39 7.32 18.19
CA TYR A 293 11.24 7.26 17.29
C TYR A 293 10.30 6.09 17.59
N LEU A 294 10.52 5.32 18.65
CA LEU A 294 9.51 4.41 19.23
C LEU A 294 8.51 5.15 20.15
N ASN A 295 8.64 6.45 20.29
CA ASN A 295 7.70 7.25 21.06
C ASN A 295 6.28 7.07 20.50
N PRO A 296 5.31 6.56 21.29
CA PRO A 296 3.95 6.36 20.81
C PRO A 296 3.09 7.64 20.82
N VAL A 297 3.66 8.78 21.17
CA VAL A 297 2.94 10.06 21.23
C VAL A 297 3.05 10.76 19.88
N LEU A 298 1.91 11.19 19.33
CA LEU A 298 1.83 11.95 18.10
C LEU A 298 2.68 13.23 18.20
N PHE A 299 3.29 13.62 17.08
CA PHE A 299 4.21 14.73 16.85
C PHE A 299 5.68 14.40 17.19
N PHE A 300 6.37 13.91 16.14
CA PHE A 300 7.81 13.65 16.18
C PHE A 300 8.67 14.92 16.10
N ARG A 301 8.13 16.04 15.61
CA ARG A 301 8.88 17.31 15.47
C ARG A 301 9.64 17.73 16.73
N PRO A 302 9.08 17.67 17.96
CA PRO A 302 9.86 17.97 19.16
C PRO A 302 11.01 16.99 19.41
N THR A 303 10.85 15.74 19.02
CA THR A 303 11.90 14.70 19.13
C THR A 303 13.01 14.95 18.11
N GLU A 304 12.66 15.23 16.86
CA GLU A 304 13.58 15.59 15.77
C GLU A 304 14.43 16.81 16.15
N PHE A 305 13.81 17.91 16.60
CA PHE A 305 14.53 19.10 17.07
C PHE A 305 15.50 18.81 18.22
N ARG A 306 15.10 17.95 19.16
CA ARG A 306 15.95 17.58 20.30
C ARG A 306 17.17 16.76 19.87
N ILE A 307 17.01 15.90 18.86
CA ILE A 307 18.08 15.06 18.32
C ILE A 307 18.99 15.89 17.41
N GLY A 308 18.49 17.01 16.83
CA GLY A 308 19.23 17.86 15.88
C GLY A 308 19.50 17.18 14.56
N SER A 309 18.65 16.24 14.15
CA SER A 309 18.77 15.47 12.93
C SER A 309 17.91 16.06 11.80
N PRO A 310 18.40 16.14 10.57
CA PRO A 310 17.61 16.56 9.42
C PRO A 310 16.82 15.37 8.84
N ASP A 311 15.97 14.74 9.65
CA ASP A 311 15.15 13.62 9.20
C ASP A 311 13.93 14.11 8.41
N ASN A 312 13.42 13.30 7.49
CA ASN A 312 12.27 13.66 6.68
C ASN A 312 10.97 13.43 7.45
N ALA A 313 10.27 14.51 7.80
CA ALA A 313 9.04 14.49 8.60
C ALA A 313 7.84 14.96 7.78
N LEU A 314 6.81 14.13 7.69
CA LEU A 314 5.59 14.38 6.94
C LEU A 314 4.37 14.43 7.89
N LEU A 315 3.47 15.38 7.67
CA LEU A 315 2.23 15.56 8.43
C LEU A 315 1.01 15.44 7.53
N GLY A 316 -0.04 14.77 7.99
CA GLY A 316 -1.25 14.55 7.23
C GLY A 316 -2.52 14.78 8.05
N PHE A 317 -3.55 15.24 7.35
CA PHE A 317 -4.91 15.37 7.85
C PHE A 317 -5.87 14.65 6.91
N ALA A 318 -6.82 13.89 7.47
CA ALA A 318 -7.89 13.28 6.69
C ALA A 318 -9.25 13.55 7.32
N MET A 319 -10.27 13.60 6.45
CA MET A 319 -11.66 13.75 6.86
C MET A 319 -12.54 12.87 5.97
N ASN A 320 -13.47 12.15 6.61
CA ASN A 320 -14.42 11.29 5.94
C ASN A 320 -15.84 11.66 6.40
N VAL A 321 -16.74 11.89 5.44
CA VAL A 321 -18.14 12.26 5.72
C VAL A 321 -19.07 11.26 5.05
N LYS A 322 -19.85 10.53 5.85
CA LYS A 322 -20.88 9.60 5.36
C LYS A 322 -22.18 10.35 5.09
N ALA A 323 -22.59 10.40 3.84
CA ALA A 323 -23.84 10.98 3.39
C ALA A 323 -24.87 9.87 3.14
N GLY A 324 -25.93 9.84 3.94
CA GLY A 324 -26.89 8.74 3.91
C GLY A 324 -26.25 7.43 4.37
N LYS A 325 -26.72 6.31 3.81
CA LYS A 325 -26.37 4.97 4.30
C LYS A 325 -25.12 4.38 3.65
N TYR A 326 -24.83 4.75 2.40
CA TYR A 326 -23.86 4.05 1.55
C TYR A 326 -22.93 4.98 0.75
N VAL A 327 -22.97 6.28 0.98
CA VAL A 327 -22.08 7.25 0.30
C VAL A 327 -21.10 7.82 1.30
N LEU A 328 -19.83 7.85 0.92
CA LEU A 328 -18.72 8.37 1.69
C LEU A 328 -17.97 9.41 0.85
N PHE A 329 -17.92 10.65 1.30
CA PHE A 329 -16.96 11.64 0.82
C PHE A 329 -15.71 11.60 1.69
N TYR A 330 -14.55 11.70 1.07
CA TYR A 330 -13.28 11.69 1.79
C TYR A 330 -12.31 12.72 1.23
N ALA A 331 -11.43 13.19 2.11
CA ALA A 331 -10.34 14.09 1.77
C ALA A 331 -9.08 13.70 2.53
N GLN A 332 -7.92 13.90 1.89
CA GLN A 332 -6.60 13.86 2.54
C GLN A 332 -5.83 15.12 2.16
N ALA A 333 -5.07 15.65 3.11
CA ALA A 333 -4.07 16.69 2.88
C ALA A 333 -2.76 16.24 3.52
N MET A 334 -1.66 16.36 2.79
CA MET A 334 -0.32 15.98 3.23
C MET A 334 0.63 17.16 3.09
N LEU A 335 1.44 17.38 4.11
CA LEU A 335 2.48 18.41 4.17
C LEU A 335 3.80 17.71 4.50
N ASP A 336 4.83 18.05 3.77
CA ASP A 336 6.21 17.60 4.02
C ASP A 336 7.00 18.79 4.61
N GLU A 337 7.26 19.83 3.81
CA GLU A 337 7.79 21.11 4.25
C GLU A 337 6.87 22.23 3.78
N PHE A 338 6.77 23.32 4.54
CA PHE A 338 6.01 24.49 4.10
C PHE A 338 6.33 25.74 4.94
N LEU A 339 6.23 26.90 4.28
CA LEU A 339 6.19 28.20 4.94
C LEU A 339 4.91 28.93 4.51
N VAL A 340 4.07 29.28 5.49
CA VAL A 340 2.78 29.95 5.24
C VAL A 340 2.96 31.27 4.49
N GLU A 341 4.03 32.01 4.78
CA GLU A 341 4.37 33.24 4.08
C GLU A 341 4.57 32.99 2.57
N GLN A 342 5.34 31.94 2.20
CA GLN A 342 5.61 31.60 0.81
C GLN A 342 4.37 31.04 0.08
N ILE A 343 3.45 30.41 0.81
CA ILE A 343 2.16 30.01 0.25
C ILE A 343 1.34 31.27 -0.12
N ARG A 344 1.30 32.26 0.78
CA ARG A 344 0.55 33.52 0.54
C ARG A 344 1.14 34.34 -0.61
N ASN A 345 2.46 34.35 -0.75
CA ASN A 345 3.13 35.10 -1.83
C ASN A 345 2.85 34.52 -3.23
N GLY A 346 2.49 33.22 -3.32
CA GLY A 346 2.06 32.60 -4.58
C GLY A 346 3.17 32.40 -5.63
N TYR A 347 4.44 32.54 -5.26
CA TYR A 347 5.58 32.47 -6.20
C TYR A 347 6.08 31.05 -6.48
N GLY A 348 5.34 30.00 -6.09
CA GLY A 348 5.72 28.63 -6.37
C GLY A 348 7.02 28.19 -5.73
N TRP A 349 7.24 28.50 -4.45
CA TRP A 349 8.45 28.09 -3.73
C TRP A 349 8.56 26.56 -3.69
N TYR A 350 9.77 26.04 -4.01
CA TYR A 350 10.00 24.60 -4.18
C TYR A 350 9.71 23.78 -2.91
N ALA A 351 10.04 24.34 -1.74
CA ALA A 351 9.88 23.64 -0.46
C ALA A 351 8.46 23.77 0.14
N ASN A 352 7.50 24.39 -0.55
CA ASN A 352 6.08 24.25 -0.21
C ASN A 352 5.54 22.94 -0.76
N LYS A 353 5.87 21.83 -0.10
CA LYS A 353 5.54 20.47 -0.48
C LYS A 353 4.19 20.05 0.08
N GLN A 354 3.19 20.01 -0.78
CA GLN A 354 1.79 19.76 -0.40
C GLN A 354 1.14 18.78 -1.36
N ALA A 355 0.24 17.96 -0.82
CA ALA A 355 -0.62 17.10 -1.63
C ALA A 355 -2.05 17.12 -1.09
N ILE A 356 -3.04 17.02 -1.99
CA ILE A 356 -4.47 17.03 -1.68
C ILE A 356 -5.13 15.90 -2.47
N GLN A 357 -6.01 15.15 -1.79
CA GLN A 357 -6.90 14.16 -2.39
C GLN A 357 -8.33 14.48 -1.99
N LEU A 358 -9.24 14.38 -2.96
CA LEU A 358 -10.69 14.43 -2.74
C LEU A 358 -11.33 13.24 -3.44
N GLY A 359 -12.33 12.65 -2.82
CA GLY A 359 -13.02 11.55 -3.48
C GLY A 359 -14.37 11.20 -2.87
N VAL A 360 -15.04 10.29 -3.57
CA VAL A 360 -16.34 9.76 -3.20
C VAL A 360 -16.40 8.26 -3.45
N ASN A 361 -16.94 7.51 -2.49
CA ASN A 361 -17.31 6.11 -2.61
C ASN A 361 -18.83 5.98 -2.47
N ALA A 362 -19.48 5.35 -3.42
CA ALA A 362 -20.91 5.07 -3.38
C ALA A 362 -21.16 3.57 -3.51
N HIS A 363 -21.59 2.94 -2.42
CA HIS A 363 -22.07 1.56 -2.42
C HIS A 363 -23.57 1.54 -2.67
N ARG A 364 -24.09 0.44 -3.26
CA ARG A 364 -25.48 0.38 -3.73
C ARG A 364 -25.85 1.59 -4.60
N ALA A 365 -24.96 2.02 -5.45
CA ALA A 365 -25.22 3.15 -6.33
C ALA A 365 -26.51 2.91 -7.14
N PHE A 366 -27.33 3.94 -7.25
CA PHE A 366 -28.64 3.88 -7.91
C PHE A 366 -29.60 2.80 -7.36
N GLY A 367 -29.38 2.36 -6.09
CA GLY A 367 -30.18 1.30 -5.46
C GLY A 367 -29.80 -0.12 -5.89
N VAL A 368 -28.76 -0.29 -6.70
CA VAL A 368 -28.31 -1.59 -7.22
C VAL A 368 -27.39 -2.27 -6.20
N ASP A 369 -27.84 -3.38 -5.62
CA ASP A 369 -27.01 -4.18 -4.71
C ASP A 369 -25.74 -4.68 -5.40
N GLY A 370 -24.60 -4.55 -4.73
CA GLY A 370 -23.30 -4.96 -5.24
C GLY A 370 -22.67 -4.00 -6.25
N LEU A 371 -23.34 -2.87 -6.58
CA LEU A 371 -22.73 -1.83 -7.40
C LEU A 371 -21.99 -0.83 -6.49
N HIS A 372 -20.68 -0.77 -6.67
CA HIS A 372 -19.79 0.20 -6.06
C HIS A 372 -19.23 1.14 -7.11
N LEU A 373 -19.32 2.45 -6.87
CA LEU A 373 -18.72 3.48 -7.70
C LEU A 373 -17.77 4.32 -6.86
N ARG A 374 -16.66 4.70 -7.46
CA ARG A 374 -15.63 5.59 -6.87
C ARG A 374 -15.25 6.66 -7.87
N GLY A 375 -15.14 7.89 -7.40
CA GLY A 375 -14.47 8.98 -8.09
C GLY A 375 -13.43 9.59 -7.19
N GLU A 376 -12.25 9.94 -7.72
CA GLU A 376 -11.15 10.48 -6.94
C GLU A 376 -10.35 11.49 -7.76
N TRP A 377 -9.88 12.54 -7.11
CA TRP A 377 -8.95 13.52 -7.64
C TRP A 377 -7.77 13.67 -6.70
N ASN A 378 -6.56 13.62 -7.26
CA ASN A 378 -5.29 13.75 -6.57
C ASN A 378 -4.52 14.93 -7.16
N TYR A 379 -3.95 15.77 -6.31
CA TYR A 379 -3.06 16.86 -6.68
C TYR A 379 -1.83 16.83 -5.78
N ILE A 380 -0.65 16.72 -6.39
CA ILE A 380 0.62 16.55 -5.68
C ILE A 380 1.61 17.54 -6.27
N ARG A 381 2.07 18.48 -5.45
CA ARG A 381 3.02 19.51 -5.88
C ARG A 381 4.40 18.93 -6.24
N PRO A 382 5.19 19.69 -7.03
CA PRO A 382 6.61 19.39 -7.20
C PRO A 382 7.34 19.22 -5.86
N PHE A 383 8.35 18.35 -5.84
CA PHE A 383 9.19 18.01 -4.69
C PHE A 383 8.49 17.34 -3.50
N MET A 384 7.19 17.08 -3.55
CA MET A 384 6.53 16.30 -2.51
C MET A 384 7.20 14.94 -2.37
N TYR A 385 7.40 14.45 -1.15
CA TYR A 385 8.06 13.16 -0.84
C TYR A 385 9.57 13.11 -1.13
N THR A 386 10.18 14.19 -1.61
CA THR A 386 11.63 14.30 -1.77
C THR A 386 12.31 14.69 -0.46
N HIS A 387 13.62 14.54 -0.40
CA HIS A 387 14.44 15.06 0.68
C HIS A 387 15.83 15.46 0.15
N SER A 388 16.51 16.36 0.84
CA SER A 388 17.86 16.78 0.49
C SER A 388 18.87 15.62 0.48
N ASP A 389 18.75 14.68 1.43
CA ASP A 389 19.33 13.34 1.36
C ASP A 389 18.34 12.38 0.70
N THR A 390 18.63 11.96 -0.52
CA THR A 390 17.74 11.11 -1.32
C THR A 390 17.46 9.74 -0.70
N ARG A 391 18.23 9.31 0.32
CA ARG A 391 17.97 8.08 1.07
C ARG A 391 16.84 8.24 2.08
N GLN A 392 16.53 9.48 2.45
CA GLN A 392 15.42 9.80 3.37
C GLN A 392 14.13 10.18 2.64
N ASN A 393 14.09 10.03 1.30
CA ASN A 393 12.85 10.20 0.55
C ASN A 393 11.74 9.24 1.02
N TYR A 394 10.49 9.59 0.76
CA TYR A 394 9.34 8.76 1.15
C TYR A 394 9.10 7.63 0.14
N ALA A 395 10.02 6.66 0.10
CA ALA A 395 10.03 5.54 -0.84
C ALA A 395 10.56 4.24 -0.21
N HIS A 396 10.24 3.10 -0.81
CA HIS A 396 10.72 1.77 -0.45
C HIS A 396 10.91 0.92 -1.71
N MET A 397 12.04 0.18 -1.82
CA MET A 397 12.32 -0.70 -2.96
C MET A 397 12.15 0.00 -4.31
N GLY A 398 12.67 1.23 -4.44
CA GLY A 398 12.55 1.99 -5.68
C GLY A 398 11.13 2.47 -6.02
N GLN A 399 10.19 2.44 -5.08
CA GLN A 399 8.80 2.81 -5.29
C GLN A 399 8.32 3.83 -4.23
N PRO A 400 7.47 4.81 -4.61
CA PRO A 400 6.85 5.71 -3.63
C PRO A 400 6.01 4.94 -2.59
N LEU A 401 6.02 5.41 -1.35
CA LEU A 401 5.17 4.86 -0.27
C LEU A 401 3.74 5.41 -0.30
N ALA A 402 3.51 6.50 -1.03
CA ALA A 402 2.21 7.15 -1.15
C ALA A 402 1.63 6.97 -2.57
N HIS A 403 1.53 8.05 -3.33
CA HIS A 403 0.98 8.01 -4.69
C HIS A 403 1.97 7.35 -5.68
N PRO A 404 1.53 6.44 -6.58
CA PRO A 404 2.43 5.68 -7.46
C PRO A 404 3.25 6.53 -8.41
N TYR A 405 2.73 7.69 -8.80
CA TYR A 405 3.45 8.61 -9.69
C TYR A 405 4.41 9.56 -8.93
N GLY A 406 4.53 9.44 -7.61
CA GLY A 406 5.39 10.28 -6.78
C GLY A 406 4.88 11.71 -6.71
N SER A 407 5.69 12.67 -7.15
CA SER A 407 5.42 14.11 -7.08
C SER A 407 5.19 14.76 -8.45
N ASN A 408 4.75 16.03 -8.46
CA ASN A 408 4.45 16.83 -9.65
C ASN A 408 3.38 16.16 -10.53
N VAL A 409 2.22 15.85 -9.94
CA VAL A 409 1.14 15.07 -10.55
C VAL A 409 -0.23 15.65 -10.22
N GLN A 410 -1.11 15.59 -11.21
CA GLN A 410 -2.55 15.68 -11.04
C GLN A 410 -3.20 14.46 -11.67
N GLU A 411 -4.09 13.76 -10.94
CA GLU A 411 -4.80 12.58 -11.42
C GLU A 411 -6.30 12.69 -11.14
N VAL A 412 -7.09 12.22 -12.08
CA VAL A 412 -8.53 11.94 -11.90
C VAL A 412 -8.74 10.47 -12.20
N LEU A 413 -9.46 9.78 -11.34
CA LEU A 413 -9.85 8.39 -11.60
C LEU A 413 -11.32 8.13 -11.28
N ALA A 414 -11.88 7.16 -11.98
CA ALA A 414 -13.24 6.66 -11.75
C ALA A 414 -13.26 5.14 -11.86
N HIS A 415 -13.83 4.47 -10.87
CA HIS A 415 -13.93 3.02 -10.81
C HIS A 415 -15.39 2.61 -10.58
N GLY A 416 -15.79 1.52 -11.22
CA GLY A 416 -17.05 0.85 -10.98
C GLY A 416 -16.85 -0.64 -10.83
N ASP A 417 -17.35 -1.22 -9.75
CA ASP A 417 -17.36 -2.65 -9.51
C ASP A 417 -18.80 -3.12 -9.31
N LEU A 418 -19.20 -4.15 -10.03
CA LEU A 418 -20.50 -4.80 -9.84
C LEU A 418 -20.28 -6.26 -9.47
N GLN A 419 -20.65 -6.61 -8.24
CA GLN A 419 -20.65 -8.00 -7.79
C GLN A 419 -22.06 -8.58 -7.80
N ARG A 420 -22.24 -9.71 -8.47
CA ARG A 420 -23.48 -10.52 -8.49
C ARG A 420 -23.09 -11.97 -8.24
N ASP A 421 -23.38 -12.46 -7.05
CA ASP A 421 -22.96 -13.80 -6.61
C ASP A 421 -21.44 -14.00 -6.79
N ARG A 422 -21.05 -14.89 -7.71
CA ARG A 422 -19.66 -15.18 -8.07
C ARG A 422 -19.12 -14.31 -9.22
N TRP A 423 -20.01 -13.58 -9.92
CA TRP A 423 -19.59 -12.70 -11.00
C TRP A 423 -19.14 -11.35 -10.47
N VAL A 424 -18.04 -10.89 -10.98
CA VAL A 424 -17.50 -9.55 -10.71
C VAL A 424 -17.18 -8.87 -12.03
N PHE A 425 -17.76 -7.70 -12.23
CA PHE A 425 -17.50 -6.84 -13.37
C PHE A 425 -16.84 -5.57 -12.87
N THR A 426 -15.72 -5.19 -13.45
CA THR A 426 -14.95 -4.02 -13.06
C THR A 426 -14.70 -3.14 -14.28
N LEU A 427 -14.92 -1.84 -14.12
CA LEU A 427 -14.52 -0.81 -15.07
C LEU A 427 -13.70 0.23 -14.32
N ARG A 428 -12.46 0.45 -14.72
CA ARG A 428 -11.54 1.43 -14.12
C ARG A 428 -11.05 2.38 -15.18
N GLY A 429 -11.06 3.67 -14.89
CA GLY A 429 -10.51 4.69 -15.74
C GLY A 429 -9.67 5.66 -14.93
N SER A 430 -8.53 6.09 -15.48
CA SER A 430 -7.69 7.13 -14.90
C SER A 430 -7.12 8.03 -15.99
N LEU A 431 -6.90 9.28 -15.62
CA LEU A 431 -6.24 10.28 -16.45
C LEU A 431 -5.30 11.09 -15.55
N ALA A 432 -4.01 11.09 -15.86
CA ALA A 432 -3.02 11.81 -15.10
C ALA A 432 -2.18 12.75 -15.99
N TRP A 433 -1.89 13.91 -15.44
CA TRP A 433 -0.95 14.90 -15.98
C TRP A 433 0.24 15.00 -15.03
N MET A 434 1.44 14.96 -15.59
CA MET A 434 2.66 14.83 -14.83
C MET A 434 3.72 15.80 -15.37
N GLY A 435 4.30 16.62 -14.49
CA GLY A 435 5.50 17.36 -14.83
C GLY A 435 6.70 16.42 -14.97
N ASN A 436 7.69 16.79 -15.75
CA ASN A 436 8.89 15.98 -15.97
C ASN A 436 10.14 16.76 -15.60
N ASP A 437 11.16 16.05 -15.12
CA ASP A 437 12.50 16.56 -14.97
C ASP A 437 13.19 16.62 -16.34
N SER A 438 14.26 17.40 -16.41
CA SER A 438 15.19 17.45 -17.55
C SER A 438 16.61 17.18 -17.04
N THR A 439 17.61 17.88 -17.56
CA THR A 439 18.95 17.95 -16.96
C THR A 439 18.88 18.35 -15.49
N TYR A 440 17.94 19.22 -15.14
CA TYR A 440 17.67 19.66 -13.78
C TYR A 440 16.38 19.04 -13.25
N SER A 441 16.25 19.00 -11.91
CA SER A 441 15.04 18.56 -11.23
C SER A 441 13.99 19.67 -11.20
N PHE A 442 12.78 19.33 -11.66
CA PHE A 442 11.57 20.14 -11.52
C PHE A 442 10.59 19.46 -10.53
N GLY A 443 11.14 18.66 -9.62
CA GLY A 443 10.39 18.02 -8.54
C GLY A 443 9.52 16.88 -9.00
N ASN A 444 9.93 16.14 -10.03
CA ASN A 444 9.26 14.95 -10.52
C ASN A 444 9.82 13.67 -9.88
N ASN A 445 11.15 13.51 -9.97
CA ASN A 445 11.83 12.32 -9.50
C ASN A 445 12.16 12.42 -8.01
N ILE A 446 11.44 11.68 -7.18
CA ILE A 446 11.63 11.67 -5.72
C ILE A 446 12.97 11.03 -5.28
N PHE A 447 13.74 10.46 -6.21
CA PHE A 447 15.08 9.91 -5.96
C PHE A 447 16.21 10.87 -6.34
N ARG A 448 15.88 12.10 -6.81
CA ARG A 448 16.84 13.17 -7.05
C ARG A 448 16.91 14.14 -5.87
N PRO A 449 18.12 14.63 -5.52
CA PRO A 449 18.25 15.60 -4.45
C PRO A 449 17.63 16.94 -4.88
N GLU A 450 17.09 17.68 -3.93
CA GLU A 450 16.47 18.99 -4.19
C GLU A 450 17.47 20.02 -4.72
N ARG A 451 18.75 19.88 -4.38
CA ARG A 451 19.84 20.72 -4.91
C ARG A 451 20.10 20.58 -6.42
N ASP A 452 19.50 19.58 -7.08
CA ASP A 452 19.61 19.45 -8.55
C ASP A 452 18.68 20.41 -9.31
N ARG A 453 18.08 21.38 -8.63
CA ARG A 453 17.29 22.45 -9.25
C ARG A 453 18.14 23.28 -10.22
N PRO A 454 17.52 23.94 -11.22
CA PRO A 454 18.23 24.83 -12.12
C PRO A 454 19.06 25.88 -11.36
N PRO A 455 20.26 26.26 -11.87
CA PRO A 455 21.04 27.31 -11.27
C PRO A 455 20.34 28.66 -11.43
N HIS A 456 20.41 29.50 -10.41
CA HIS A 456 19.92 30.87 -10.50
C HIS A 456 21.00 31.80 -11.09
N PRO A 457 20.65 32.75 -11.99
CA PRO A 457 21.65 33.64 -12.63
C PRO A 457 22.48 34.48 -11.66
N GLN A 458 21.96 34.75 -10.46
CA GLN A 458 22.63 35.51 -9.41
C GLN A 458 23.41 34.64 -8.40
N GLY A 459 23.53 33.33 -8.67
CA GLY A 459 24.17 32.35 -7.84
C GLY A 459 23.15 31.51 -7.00
N GLY A 460 23.55 30.30 -6.63
CA GLY A 460 22.68 29.34 -5.96
C GLY A 460 21.72 28.61 -6.90
N PHE A 461 20.58 28.21 -6.41
CA PHE A 461 19.56 27.47 -7.15
C PHE A 461 18.29 28.32 -7.32
N GLN A 462 17.50 28.00 -8.35
CA GLN A 462 16.17 28.58 -8.51
C GLN A 462 15.26 28.03 -7.42
N ASP A 463 14.69 28.90 -6.58
CA ASP A 463 13.84 28.51 -5.45
C ASP A 463 12.35 28.70 -5.74
N PHE A 464 11.99 29.46 -6.74
CA PHE A 464 10.61 29.83 -7.07
C PHE A 464 10.22 29.32 -8.46
N ASP A 465 8.94 29.49 -8.78
CA ASP A 465 8.36 29.09 -10.07
C ASP A 465 8.12 27.60 -10.24
N TYR A 466 7.96 26.86 -9.13
CA TYR A 466 7.62 25.42 -9.16
C TYR A 466 6.12 25.23 -8.98
N GLU A 467 5.43 25.16 -10.11
CA GLU A 467 4.02 24.79 -10.19
C GLU A 467 3.87 23.46 -10.92
N MET A 468 2.76 22.76 -10.65
CA MET A 468 2.48 21.48 -11.28
C MET A 468 2.47 21.61 -12.81
N GLY A 469 3.30 20.80 -13.47
CA GLY A 469 3.38 20.70 -14.92
C GLY A 469 4.00 21.92 -15.66
N ARG A 470 4.57 22.88 -14.95
CA ARG A 470 5.06 24.12 -15.55
C ARG A 470 6.13 23.94 -16.63
N TYR A 471 7.04 22.97 -16.48
CA TYR A 471 8.14 22.78 -17.43
C TYR A 471 7.70 22.00 -18.66
N LYS A 472 7.63 20.70 -18.58
CA LYS A 472 7.19 19.79 -19.64
C LYS A 472 6.21 18.80 -19.07
N GLN A 473 5.09 18.62 -19.71
CA GLN A 473 4.05 17.69 -19.26
C GLN A 473 4.03 16.42 -20.09
N SER A 474 3.84 15.29 -19.40
CA SER A 474 3.30 14.07 -19.98
C SER A 474 1.87 13.89 -19.50
N SER A 475 1.07 13.19 -20.29
CA SER A 475 -0.23 12.72 -19.81
C SER A 475 -0.39 11.23 -20.10
N VAL A 476 -1.09 10.52 -19.19
CA VAL A 476 -1.46 9.13 -19.40
C VAL A 476 -2.93 8.95 -19.13
N GLY A 477 -3.61 8.33 -20.08
CA GLY A 477 -4.99 7.86 -19.91
C GLY A 477 -5.02 6.34 -19.97
N GLN A 478 -5.78 5.71 -19.07
CA GLN A 478 -5.97 4.27 -19.06
C GLN A 478 -7.41 3.92 -18.75
N VAL A 479 -7.93 2.90 -19.45
CA VAL A 479 -9.22 2.28 -19.15
C VAL A 479 -9.02 0.77 -19.12
N GLU A 480 -9.50 0.12 -18.06
CA GLU A 480 -9.53 -1.33 -17.94
C GLU A 480 -10.97 -1.81 -17.70
N ALA A 481 -11.41 -2.76 -18.49
CA ALA A 481 -12.66 -3.50 -18.30
C ALA A 481 -12.35 -4.96 -17.98
N ARG A 482 -12.95 -5.51 -16.91
CA ARG A 482 -12.78 -6.91 -16.49
C ARG A 482 -14.14 -7.56 -16.26
N ALA A 483 -14.21 -8.84 -16.60
CA ALA A 483 -15.30 -9.73 -16.23
C ALA A 483 -14.71 -11.01 -15.65
N GLY A 484 -15.08 -11.37 -14.44
CA GLY A 484 -14.51 -12.51 -13.73
C GLY A 484 -15.55 -13.34 -12.99
N TRP A 485 -15.33 -14.65 -12.94
CA TRP A 485 -16.09 -15.57 -12.12
C TRP A 485 -15.23 -16.09 -10.96
N THR A 486 -15.67 -15.86 -9.74
CA THR A 486 -14.93 -16.16 -8.52
C THR A 486 -14.87 -17.66 -8.27
N VAL A 487 -13.67 -18.23 -8.35
CA VAL A 487 -13.36 -19.63 -8.04
C VAL A 487 -13.21 -19.80 -6.54
N ASP A 488 -12.36 -18.97 -5.91
CA ASP A 488 -12.15 -18.93 -4.46
C ASP A 488 -12.28 -17.51 -3.91
N PRO A 489 -13.34 -17.19 -3.15
CA PRO A 489 -13.56 -15.86 -2.58
C PRO A 489 -12.50 -15.43 -1.55
N ARG A 490 -11.79 -16.36 -0.90
CA ARG A 490 -10.81 -16.04 0.16
C ARG A 490 -9.53 -15.44 -0.42
N SER A 491 -9.16 -15.88 -1.62
CA SER A 491 -8.01 -15.39 -2.37
C SER A 491 -8.41 -14.45 -3.50
N ALA A 492 -9.71 -14.18 -3.66
CA ALA A 492 -10.28 -13.49 -4.82
C ALA A 492 -9.75 -14.06 -6.15
N MET A 493 -9.58 -15.40 -6.20
CA MET A 493 -9.13 -16.10 -7.41
C MET A 493 -10.29 -16.24 -8.38
N ARG A 494 -10.10 -15.82 -9.63
CA ARG A 494 -11.15 -15.72 -10.65
C ARG A 494 -10.70 -16.28 -12.00
N LEU A 495 -11.61 -16.95 -12.71
CA LEU A 495 -11.51 -17.05 -14.15
C LEU A 495 -11.92 -15.70 -14.72
N GLU A 496 -11.00 -15.02 -15.41
CA GLU A 496 -11.13 -13.61 -15.74
C GLU A 496 -10.76 -13.35 -17.20
N ALA A 497 -11.52 -12.49 -17.86
CA ALA A 497 -11.15 -11.83 -19.10
C ALA A 497 -11.04 -10.32 -18.84
N ALA A 498 -9.99 -9.70 -19.35
CA ALA A 498 -9.76 -8.28 -19.18
C ALA A 498 -9.23 -7.64 -20.47
N TYR A 499 -9.62 -6.39 -20.66
CA TYR A 499 -9.13 -5.55 -21.74
C TYR A 499 -8.65 -4.24 -21.15
N THR A 500 -7.42 -3.82 -21.50
CA THR A 500 -6.83 -2.56 -21.11
C THR A 500 -6.52 -1.74 -22.35
N PHE A 501 -7.03 -0.52 -22.41
CA PHE A 501 -6.57 0.53 -23.31
C PHE A 501 -5.74 1.54 -22.51
N ARG A 502 -4.56 1.88 -23.00
CA ARG A 502 -3.69 2.87 -22.39
C ARG A 502 -3.05 3.74 -23.46
N GLN A 503 -3.00 5.05 -23.21
CA GLN A 503 -2.30 6.00 -24.05
C GLN A 503 -1.41 6.90 -23.18
N LEU A 504 -0.13 6.91 -23.48
CA LEU A 504 0.85 7.84 -22.92
C LEU A 504 1.21 8.88 -23.99
N ASN A 505 1.01 10.16 -23.67
CA ASN A 505 1.52 11.29 -24.42
C ASN A 505 2.75 11.80 -23.67
N PRO A 506 3.97 11.41 -24.05
CA PRO A 506 5.17 11.80 -23.31
C PRO A 506 5.52 13.27 -23.59
N ALA A 507 6.28 13.89 -22.69
CA ALA A 507 6.81 15.25 -22.88
C ALA A 507 7.75 15.34 -24.09
N TRP A 508 8.36 14.23 -24.44
CA TRP A 508 9.28 14.07 -25.58
C TRP A 508 9.05 12.69 -26.22
N GLY A 509 9.06 12.66 -27.54
CA GLY A 509 8.89 11.43 -28.30
C GLY A 509 7.46 11.20 -28.80
N PRO A 510 7.22 10.06 -29.46
CA PRO A 510 5.91 9.72 -30.00
C PRO A 510 4.92 9.29 -28.92
N VAL A 511 3.65 9.38 -29.26
CA VAL A 511 2.56 8.81 -28.45
C VAL A 511 2.71 7.30 -28.40
N ASP A 512 2.58 6.73 -27.18
CA ASP A 512 2.58 5.28 -26.96
C ASP A 512 1.17 4.81 -26.65
N GLN A 513 0.65 3.88 -27.46
CA GLN A 513 -0.67 3.30 -27.30
C GLN A 513 -0.57 1.80 -27.07
N THR A 514 -1.29 1.31 -26.08
CA THR A 514 -1.39 -0.10 -25.74
C THR A 514 -2.84 -0.55 -25.75
N HIS A 515 -3.12 -1.63 -26.47
CA HIS A 515 -4.33 -2.42 -26.37
C HIS A 515 -3.93 -3.80 -25.86
N TYR A 516 -4.33 -4.16 -24.66
CA TYR A 516 -3.95 -5.42 -24.05
C TYR A 516 -5.18 -6.23 -23.64
N PHE A 517 -5.35 -7.38 -24.28
CA PHE A 517 -6.37 -8.36 -23.91
C PHE A 517 -5.72 -9.52 -23.19
N ARG A 518 -6.29 -9.96 -22.06
CA ARG A 518 -5.84 -11.13 -21.32
C ARG A 518 -7.01 -11.98 -20.84
N VAL A 519 -6.74 -13.27 -20.67
CA VAL A 519 -7.69 -14.25 -20.14
C VAL A 519 -6.95 -15.29 -19.31
N GLY A 520 -7.60 -15.83 -18.30
CA GLY A 520 -7.05 -16.93 -17.51
C GLY A 520 -7.55 -16.96 -16.06
N LEU A 521 -6.85 -17.72 -15.24
CA LEU A 521 -7.05 -17.77 -13.80
C LEU A 521 -6.19 -16.70 -13.15
N ALA A 522 -6.82 -15.66 -12.61
CA ALA A 522 -6.16 -14.54 -11.95
C ALA A 522 -6.37 -14.60 -10.44
N CYS A 523 -5.30 -14.50 -9.67
CA CYS A 523 -5.33 -14.42 -8.21
C CYS A 523 -5.20 -12.95 -7.78
N HIS A 524 -6.16 -12.46 -7.00
CA HIS A 524 -6.18 -11.10 -6.48
C HIS A 524 -6.01 -11.07 -4.94
N PHE A 525 -5.29 -12.02 -4.38
CA PHE A 525 -4.95 -12.04 -2.96
C PHE A 525 -4.08 -10.84 -2.54
N ARG A 526 -3.35 -10.27 -3.49
CA ARG A 526 -2.63 -9.01 -3.41
C ARG A 526 -3.15 -8.08 -4.50
N ASP A 527 -3.24 -6.78 -4.20
CA ASP A 527 -3.61 -5.81 -5.22
C ASP A 527 -2.49 -5.71 -6.26
N ARG A 528 -2.90 -5.60 -7.52
CA ARG A 528 -2.02 -5.32 -8.65
C ARG A 528 -2.12 -3.85 -9.00
N HIS A 529 -1.02 -3.29 -9.46
CA HIS A 529 -0.87 -1.88 -9.78
C HIS A 529 -0.56 -1.68 -11.27
N PRO A 530 -1.53 -1.93 -12.18
CA PRO A 530 -1.29 -1.87 -13.62
C PRO A 530 -1.26 -0.44 -14.18
N GLU A 531 -1.58 0.58 -13.36
CA GLU A 531 -1.67 1.98 -13.78
C GLU A 531 -0.32 2.72 -13.72
N GLN A 532 0.78 2.01 -13.61
CA GLN A 532 2.11 2.57 -13.43
C GLN A 532 2.66 3.25 -14.70
N VAL A 533 3.53 4.22 -14.50
CA VAL A 533 4.26 4.95 -15.55
C VAL A 533 5.72 5.09 -15.14
N VAL A 534 6.62 4.96 -16.09
CA VAL A 534 8.05 5.27 -15.87
C VAL A 534 8.21 6.76 -15.60
N ARG A 535 8.56 7.11 -14.38
CA ARG A 535 8.82 8.49 -13.93
C ARG A 535 10.31 8.80 -13.80
N TYR A 536 11.09 7.76 -13.61
CA TYR A 536 12.53 7.83 -13.37
C TYR A 536 13.16 6.47 -13.66
N VAL A 537 14.45 6.48 -13.91
CA VAL A 537 15.29 5.29 -14.01
C VAL A 537 16.14 5.24 -12.75
N LEU A 538 16.15 4.11 -12.05
CA LEU A 538 17.05 3.89 -10.93
C LEU A 538 18.42 3.49 -11.44
N PRO A 539 19.51 4.08 -10.94
CA PRO A 539 20.86 3.73 -11.31
C PRO A 539 21.27 2.35 -10.79
#